data_f06c401310e7dea3923a8a2048f7177d
#
_entry.id   f06c401310e7dea3923a8a2048f7177d
#
_cell.length_a   1.000
_cell.length_b   1.000
_cell.length_c   1.000
_cell.angle_alpha   90.00
_cell.angle_beta   90.00
_cell.angle_gamma   90.00
#
_symmetry.space_group_name_H-M   'P 1'
#
loop_
_entity.id
_entity.type
_entity.pdbx_description
1 polymer ?
#
loop_
_entity_poly.entity_id
_entity_poly.type
_entity_poly.pdbx_seq_one_letter_code
_entity_poly.pdbx_strand_id
1 'polypeptide(L)'
;IDSLYQKGNENTFIKKGNQYKENDFTKERERLTNSFRNSGVYHFTQDYILFELDTIGTGKKVNNLTQIGDRIIRNEDSVALVDFKIYKIKEVNIYTDDNFRSKNKTIEDSVYFDGYNLYSYGKMRYRPKALTDAVFISKGSIFKDIDRTRTYRYLSELKTFKYPNIIYEENENDTTLTANIYLIPRKKYALIYNFDVTQSNIQSIGFSFSTSLIIRNIFRGAETLEASAIGTIAASKDGANNEYPF
;
A
#
# COMPACT_ATOMS: atom_id res chain seq x y z
N ILE A 1 23.22 -9.06 5.50
CA ILE A 1 22.77 -9.15 4.09
C ILE A 1 23.10 -10.51 3.49
N ASP A 2 24.33 -10.97 3.56
CA ASP A 2 24.79 -12.24 2.92
C ASP A 2 23.95 -13.44 3.34
N SER A 3 23.70 -13.60 4.63
CA SER A 3 22.84 -14.66 5.16
C SER A 3 21.42 -14.63 4.61
N LEU A 4 20.84 -13.45 4.44
CA LEU A 4 19.51 -13.26 3.85
C LEU A 4 19.52 -13.56 2.34
N TYR A 5 20.57 -13.16 1.65
CA TYR A 5 20.77 -13.45 0.23
C TYR A 5 20.83 -14.96 -0.02
N GLN A 6 21.69 -15.67 0.72
CA GLN A 6 21.86 -17.12 0.58
C GLN A 6 20.56 -17.89 0.84
N LYS A 7 19.81 -17.50 1.87
CA LYS A 7 18.54 -18.13 2.24
C LYS A 7 17.46 -18.02 1.16
N GLY A 8 17.50 -16.96 0.36
CA GLY A 8 16.53 -16.70 -0.72
C GLY A 8 16.96 -17.15 -2.11
N ASN A 9 18.17 -17.72 -2.26
CA ASN A 9 18.78 -17.98 -3.57
C ASN A 9 18.05 -19.04 -4.42
N GLU A 10 17.33 -19.95 -3.80
CA GLU A 10 16.52 -20.97 -4.52
C GLU A 10 15.44 -20.37 -5.41
N ASN A 11 14.93 -19.18 -5.05
CA ASN A 11 13.85 -18.48 -5.74
C ASN A 11 14.35 -17.43 -6.75
N THR A 12 15.62 -17.46 -7.12
CA THR A 12 16.21 -16.52 -8.08
C THR A 12 15.58 -16.64 -9.48
N PHE A 13 15.34 -15.50 -10.13
CA PHE A 13 14.95 -15.45 -11.54
C PHE A 13 16.14 -15.63 -12.48
N ILE A 14 17.38 -15.38 -11.99
CA ILE A 14 18.62 -15.50 -12.76
C ILE A 14 19.21 -16.90 -12.54
N LYS A 15 18.90 -17.84 -13.44
CA LYS A 15 19.36 -19.23 -13.32
C LYS A 15 20.45 -19.55 -14.34
N LYS A 16 21.48 -20.28 -13.90
CA LYS A 16 22.53 -20.77 -14.78
C LYS A 16 21.95 -21.60 -15.93
N GLY A 17 22.35 -21.29 -17.15
CA GLY A 17 21.91 -22.00 -18.36
C GLY A 17 20.65 -21.40 -19.02
N ASN A 18 19.96 -20.49 -18.37
CA ASN A 18 18.84 -19.79 -18.99
C ASN A 18 19.30 -18.73 -20.00
N GLN A 19 18.42 -18.39 -20.94
CA GLN A 19 18.64 -17.28 -21.85
C GLN A 19 18.68 -15.96 -21.06
N TYR A 20 19.61 -15.05 -21.43
CA TYR A 20 19.60 -13.70 -20.90
C TYR A 20 18.30 -12.96 -21.27
N LYS A 21 17.64 -12.39 -20.27
CA LYS A 21 16.46 -11.54 -20.39
C LYS A 21 16.54 -10.42 -19.38
N GLU A 22 16.56 -9.18 -19.81
CA GLU A 22 16.60 -7.99 -18.95
C GLU A 22 15.48 -7.97 -17.88
N ASN A 23 14.28 -8.43 -18.27
CA ASN A 23 13.15 -8.53 -17.36
C ASN A 23 13.39 -9.47 -16.16
N ASP A 24 14.22 -10.51 -16.32
CA ASP A 24 14.54 -11.41 -15.21
C ASP A 24 15.46 -10.73 -14.17
N PHE A 25 16.34 -9.82 -14.61
CA PHE A 25 17.15 -8.98 -13.72
C PHE A 25 16.32 -7.95 -12.98
N THR A 26 15.33 -7.35 -13.65
CA THR A 26 14.37 -6.44 -13.00
C THR A 26 13.56 -7.16 -11.94
N LYS A 27 13.01 -8.33 -12.24
CA LYS A 27 12.28 -9.16 -11.26
C LYS A 27 13.17 -9.62 -10.11
N GLU A 28 14.42 -9.97 -10.37
CA GLU A 28 15.37 -10.37 -9.33
C GLU A 28 15.69 -9.20 -8.39
N ARG A 29 15.88 -8.00 -8.93
CA ARG A 29 16.06 -6.78 -8.13
C ARG A 29 14.87 -6.51 -7.23
N GLU A 30 13.65 -6.62 -7.76
CA GLU A 30 12.43 -6.48 -6.97
C GLU A 30 12.30 -7.57 -5.91
N ARG A 31 12.58 -8.82 -6.25
CA ARG A 31 12.54 -9.96 -5.32
C ARG A 31 13.50 -9.76 -4.15
N LEU A 32 14.75 -9.42 -4.43
CA LEU A 32 15.77 -9.17 -3.41
C LEU A 32 15.41 -7.99 -2.53
N THR A 33 14.96 -6.87 -3.13
CA THR A 33 14.52 -5.69 -2.39
C THR A 33 13.38 -6.04 -1.43
N ASN A 34 12.35 -6.73 -1.91
CA ASN A 34 11.22 -7.17 -1.10
C ASN A 34 11.66 -8.14 0.00
N SER A 35 12.56 -9.08 -0.30
CA SER A 35 13.08 -10.04 0.67
C SER A 35 13.80 -9.35 1.82
N PHE A 36 14.73 -8.44 1.52
CA PHE A 36 15.48 -7.71 2.54
C PHE A 36 14.59 -6.78 3.36
N ARG A 37 13.72 -6.00 2.71
CA ARG A 37 12.78 -5.13 3.42
C ARG A 37 11.82 -5.90 4.32
N ASN A 38 11.34 -7.06 3.89
CA ASN A 38 10.48 -7.92 4.71
C ASN A 38 11.25 -8.72 5.79
N SER A 39 12.57 -8.67 5.76
CA SER A 39 13.45 -9.24 6.80
C SER A 39 13.95 -8.18 7.80
N GLY A 40 13.41 -6.98 7.76
CA GLY A 40 13.73 -5.91 8.71
C GLY A 40 14.72 -4.86 8.22
N VAL A 41 15.25 -4.98 7.00
CA VAL A 41 16.23 -4.04 6.47
C VAL A 41 15.51 -2.79 5.92
N TYR A 42 15.14 -1.88 6.83
CA TYR A 42 14.28 -0.71 6.55
C TYR A 42 14.83 0.21 5.45
N HIS A 43 16.14 0.47 5.48
CA HIS A 43 16.78 1.41 4.54
C HIS A 43 17.18 0.79 3.20
N PHE A 44 16.88 -0.48 2.97
CA PHE A 44 17.26 -1.13 1.72
C PHE A 44 16.40 -0.64 0.56
N THR A 45 17.05 -0.27 -0.54
CA THR A 45 16.39 0.10 -1.81
C THR A 45 17.01 -0.70 -2.95
N GLN A 46 16.35 -0.76 -4.09
CA GLN A 46 16.83 -1.45 -5.28
C GLN A 46 18.14 -0.91 -5.83
N ASP A 47 18.51 0.34 -5.53
CA ASP A 47 19.72 1.00 -6.03
C ASP A 47 21.01 0.41 -5.46
N TYR A 48 20.89 -0.33 -4.35
CA TYR A 48 22.04 -1.08 -3.78
C TYR A 48 22.33 -2.39 -4.48
N ILE A 49 21.51 -2.80 -5.46
CA ILE A 49 21.70 -4.05 -6.21
C ILE A 49 22.27 -3.71 -7.59
N LEU A 50 23.50 -4.17 -7.83
CA LEU A 50 24.20 -4.04 -9.10
C LEU A 50 24.39 -5.40 -9.74
N PHE A 51 24.16 -5.50 -11.05
CA PHE A 51 24.45 -6.68 -11.84
C PHE A 51 25.57 -6.34 -12.82
N GLU A 52 26.74 -6.94 -12.62
CA GLU A 52 27.83 -6.84 -13.58
C GLU A 52 27.75 -8.01 -14.55
N LEU A 53 27.69 -7.67 -15.83
CA LEU A 53 27.56 -8.63 -16.92
C LEU A 53 28.87 -8.69 -17.72
N ASP A 54 29.57 -9.82 -17.64
CA ASP A 54 30.77 -10.04 -18.44
C ASP A 54 30.44 -10.91 -19.66
N THR A 55 30.75 -10.36 -20.82
CA THR A 55 30.58 -11.01 -22.13
C THR A 55 31.91 -11.24 -22.84
N ILE A 56 33.05 -10.84 -22.26
CA ILE A 56 34.36 -10.88 -22.90
C ILE A 56 34.89 -12.33 -22.88
N GLY A 57 35.20 -12.86 -24.06
CA GLY A 57 35.71 -14.21 -24.19
C GLY A 57 34.76 -15.36 -23.85
N THR A 58 33.49 -15.05 -23.59
CA THR A 58 32.48 -16.03 -23.15
C THR A 58 31.69 -16.68 -24.30
N GLY A 59 31.95 -16.27 -25.53
CA GLY A 59 31.24 -16.72 -26.72
C GLY A 59 29.81 -16.15 -26.73
N LYS A 60 28.78 -17.04 -26.72
CA LYS A 60 27.37 -16.65 -26.66
C LYS A 60 26.81 -16.73 -25.22
N LYS A 61 27.65 -16.64 -24.21
CA LYS A 61 27.28 -16.72 -22.80
C LYS A 61 27.51 -15.38 -22.11
N VAL A 62 26.79 -15.16 -21.01
CA VAL A 62 26.95 -13.99 -20.13
C VAL A 62 27.22 -14.50 -18.74
N ASN A 63 28.32 -14.06 -18.14
CA ASN A 63 28.56 -14.28 -16.71
C ASN A 63 27.97 -13.09 -15.95
N ASN A 64 27.21 -13.37 -14.90
CA ASN A 64 26.61 -12.37 -14.05
C ASN A 64 27.25 -12.42 -12.65
N LEU A 65 27.71 -11.27 -12.17
CA LEU A 65 28.07 -11.02 -10.78
C LEU A 65 27.03 -10.09 -10.17
N THR A 66 26.35 -10.56 -9.12
CA THR A 66 25.41 -9.76 -8.36
C THR A 66 26.13 -9.13 -7.18
N GLN A 67 26.21 -7.82 -7.12
CA GLN A 67 26.81 -7.05 -6.04
C GLN A 67 25.71 -6.34 -5.25
N ILE A 68 25.82 -6.37 -3.92
CA ILE A 68 24.98 -5.63 -3.01
C ILE A 68 25.88 -4.62 -2.28
N GLY A 69 25.70 -3.34 -2.60
CA GLY A 69 26.46 -2.25 -2.00
C GLY A 69 26.06 -1.95 -0.57
N ASP A 70 26.96 -1.33 0.19
CA ASP A 70 26.71 -0.83 1.53
C ASP A 70 25.79 0.40 1.52
N ARG A 71 25.15 0.69 2.65
CA ARG A 71 24.32 1.87 2.80
C ARG A 71 25.20 3.12 2.82
N ILE A 72 24.88 4.08 1.94
CA ILE A 72 25.56 5.36 1.86
C ILE A 72 24.76 6.39 2.65
N ILE A 73 25.38 6.98 3.68
CA ILE A 73 24.86 8.17 4.39
C ILE A 73 25.66 9.37 3.93
N ARG A 74 24.96 10.38 3.42
CA ARG A 74 25.54 11.64 2.99
C ARG A 74 25.14 12.74 3.97
N ASN A 75 26.12 13.30 4.65
CA ASN A 75 25.99 14.56 5.41
C ASN A 75 26.57 15.70 4.58
N GLU A 76 26.35 16.95 4.99
CA GLU A 76 26.81 18.14 4.24
C GLU A 76 28.31 18.07 3.87
N ASP A 77 29.16 17.55 4.76
CA ASP A 77 30.61 17.52 4.60
C ASP A 77 31.24 16.11 4.48
N SER A 78 30.42 15.04 4.51
CA SER A 78 30.98 13.68 4.54
C SER A 78 30.08 12.62 3.92
N VAL A 79 30.71 11.60 3.36
CA VAL A 79 30.04 10.38 2.90
C VAL A 79 30.53 9.21 3.76
N ALA A 80 29.61 8.53 4.44
CA ALA A 80 29.92 7.37 5.26
C ALA A 80 29.26 6.12 4.68
N LEU A 81 30.01 5.03 4.60
CA LEU A 81 29.51 3.68 4.33
C LEU A 81 29.15 3.05 5.67
N VAL A 82 27.95 2.54 5.80
CA VAL A 82 27.48 1.91 7.02
C VAL A 82 26.76 0.60 6.72
N ASP A 83 26.84 -0.34 7.63
CA ASP A 83 26.13 -1.61 7.51
C ASP A 83 24.63 -1.45 7.57
N PHE A 84 23.91 -2.29 6.85
CA PHE A 84 22.48 -2.41 7.01
C PHE A 84 22.10 -3.05 8.35
N LYS A 85 21.17 -2.45 9.03
CA LYS A 85 20.63 -2.90 10.33
C LYS A 85 19.23 -3.45 10.17
N ILE A 86 18.88 -4.40 11.05
CA ILE A 86 17.52 -4.94 11.16
C ILE A 86 16.76 -4.11 12.18
N TYR A 87 15.62 -3.59 11.78
CA TYR A 87 14.77 -2.74 12.60
C TYR A 87 13.57 -3.51 13.15
N LYS A 88 13.16 -3.13 14.36
CA LYS A 88 11.94 -3.62 15.03
C LYS A 88 10.98 -2.47 15.27
N ILE A 89 9.71 -2.80 15.39
CA ILE A 89 8.66 -1.81 15.70
C ILE A 89 8.61 -1.61 17.23
N LYS A 90 8.89 -0.40 17.69
CA LYS A 90 8.83 -0.03 19.11
C LYS A 90 7.41 0.33 19.53
N GLU A 91 6.75 1.16 18.73
CA GLU A 91 5.42 1.67 18.99
C GLU A 91 4.62 1.80 17.70
N VAL A 92 3.31 1.69 17.82
CA VAL A 92 2.37 1.94 16.72
C VAL A 92 1.33 2.95 17.19
N ASN A 93 1.31 4.11 16.56
CA ASN A 93 0.43 5.24 16.85
C ASN A 93 -0.57 5.42 15.71
N ILE A 94 -1.85 5.54 16.05
CA ILE A 94 -2.95 5.72 15.09
C ILE A 94 -3.64 7.04 15.40
N TYR A 95 -3.49 8.03 14.52
CA TYR A 95 -4.15 9.33 14.58
C TYR A 95 -5.44 9.26 13.79
N THR A 96 -6.59 9.25 14.48
CA THR A 96 -7.88 8.83 13.89
C THR A 96 -8.63 9.92 13.14
N ASP A 97 -8.24 11.18 13.31
CA ASP A 97 -8.90 12.37 12.73
C ASP A 97 -7.90 13.43 12.28
N ASP A 98 -6.74 12.97 11.78
CA ASP A 98 -5.75 13.88 11.22
C ASP A 98 -6.33 14.64 10.02
N ASN A 99 -6.00 15.92 9.94
CA ASN A 99 -6.33 16.76 8.79
C ASN A 99 -5.32 17.91 8.71
N PHE A 100 -5.30 18.60 7.58
CA PHE A 100 -4.37 19.72 7.38
C PHE A 100 -4.44 20.83 8.46
N ARG A 101 -5.59 20.95 9.16
CA ARG A 101 -5.79 21.91 10.25
C ARG A 101 -5.37 21.36 11.62
N SER A 102 -5.03 20.08 11.72
CA SER A 102 -4.68 19.43 12.99
C SER A 102 -3.22 19.68 13.39
N LYS A 103 -2.36 20.18 12.49
CA LYS A 103 -0.92 20.37 12.77
C LYS A 103 -0.62 21.24 14.01
N ASN A 104 -1.55 22.12 14.41
CA ASN A 104 -1.40 23.00 15.57
C ASN A 104 -2.38 22.67 16.71
N LYS A 105 -3.06 21.52 16.65
CA LYS A 105 -3.98 21.09 17.69
C LYS A 105 -3.31 20.13 18.67
N THR A 106 -3.68 20.22 19.93
CA THR A 106 -3.30 19.24 20.94
C THR A 106 -4.20 18.00 20.82
N ILE A 107 -3.65 16.85 21.19
CA ILE A 107 -4.42 15.60 21.31
C ILE A 107 -5.38 15.77 22.49
N GLU A 108 -6.70 15.62 22.25
CA GLU A 108 -7.74 15.76 23.28
C GLU A 108 -8.18 14.42 23.84
N ASP A 109 -8.07 13.34 23.06
CA ASP A 109 -8.50 12.00 23.48
C ASP A 109 -7.48 10.96 23.04
N SER A 110 -7.20 10.00 23.93
CA SER A 110 -6.26 8.92 23.66
C SER A 110 -6.72 7.60 24.30
N VAL A 111 -6.51 6.51 23.58
CA VAL A 111 -6.85 5.15 24.03
C VAL A 111 -5.71 4.22 23.72
N TYR A 112 -5.25 3.45 24.71
CA TYR A 112 -4.36 2.33 24.49
C TYR A 112 -5.18 1.04 24.34
N PHE A 113 -4.98 0.30 23.27
CA PHE A 113 -5.69 -0.93 23.01
C PHE A 113 -4.80 -1.93 22.24
N ASP A 114 -4.59 -3.10 22.80
CA ASP A 114 -3.91 -4.25 22.18
C ASP A 114 -2.53 -3.93 21.55
N GLY A 115 -1.71 -3.15 22.26
CA GLY A 115 -0.38 -2.74 21.80
C GLY A 115 -0.36 -1.50 20.90
N TYR A 116 -1.50 -0.89 20.63
CA TYR A 116 -1.65 0.31 19.80
C TYR A 116 -2.02 1.53 20.64
N ASN A 117 -1.43 2.67 20.31
CA ASN A 117 -1.84 3.97 20.83
C ASN A 117 -2.76 4.63 19.81
N LEU A 118 -4.00 4.92 20.17
CA LEU A 118 -4.95 5.63 19.34
C LEU A 118 -5.09 7.06 19.85
N TYR A 119 -4.95 8.03 18.98
CA TYR A 119 -5.02 9.45 19.28
C TYR A 119 -6.11 10.14 18.45
N SER A 120 -6.80 11.11 19.07
CA SER A 120 -7.76 11.99 18.39
C SER A 120 -7.53 13.44 18.79
N TYR A 121 -7.62 14.37 17.84
CA TYR A 121 -7.60 15.82 18.06
C TYR A 121 -8.96 16.38 18.51
N GLY A 122 -9.92 15.49 18.74
CA GLY A 122 -11.23 15.74 19.31
C GLY A 122 -11.70 14.46 20.00
N LYS A 123 -13.01 14.28 20.18
CA LYS A 123 -13.55 13.06 20.78
C LYS A 123 -13.35 11.86 19.87
N MET A 124 -12.86 10.74 20.43
CA MET A 124 -12.68 9.46 19.72
C MET A 124 -14.02 8.97 19.10
N ARG A 125 -14.06 8.86 17.78
CA ARG A 125 -15.27 8.49 17.03
C ARG A 125 -15.33 7.02 16.64
N TYR A 126 -14.26 6.29 16.81
CA TYR A 126 -14.14 4.90 16.38
C TYR A 126 -13.96 3.98 17.57
N ARG A 127 -14.44 2.74 17.48
CA ARG A 127 -14.07 1.69 18.42
C ARG A 127 -12.63 1.29 18.15
N PRO A 128 -11.76 1.18 19.15
CA PRO A 128 -10.35 0.83 18.95
C PRO A 128 -10.16 -0.42 18.10
N LYS A 129 -10.88 -1.50 18.43
CA LYS A 129 -10.82 -2.77 17.70
C LYS A 129 -11.08 -2.63 16.20
N ALA A 130 -12.00 -1.77 15.79
CA ALA A 130 -12.35 -1.59 14.38
C ALA A 130 -11.19 -1.04 13.51
N LEU A 131 -10.30 -0.27 14.14
CA LEU A 131 -9.11 0.26 13.47
C LEU A 131 -7.93 -0.70 13.58
N THR A 132 -7.69 -1.28 14.77
CA THR A 132 -6.55 -2.17 15.01
C THR A 132 -6.66 -3.47 14.21
N ASP A 133 -7.85 -4.00 13.96
CA ASP A 133 -8.07 -5.17 13.10
C ASP A 133 -7.63 -4.94 11.63
N ALA A 134 -7.53 -3.67 11.20
CA ALA A 134 -7.06 -3.31 9.86
C ALA A 134 -5.54 -2.97 9.81
N VAL A 135 -4.84 -3.05 10.96
CA VAL A 135 -3.41 -2.72 11.09
C VAL A 135 -2.60 -3.99 11.30
N PHE A 136 -1.68 -4.27 10.38
CA PHE A 136 -0.80 -5.45 10.40
C PHE A 136 0.58 -5.16 11.01
N ILE A 137 0.88 -3.90 11.28
CA ILE A 137 2.12 -3.47 11.93
C ILE A 137 1.94 -3.67 13.43
N SER A 138 2.75 -4.51 14.07
CA SER A 138 2.61 -4.85 15.49
C SER A 138 3.82 -4.43 16.29
N LYS A 139 3.60 -3.93 17.49
CA LYS A 139 4.66 -3.61 18.47
C LYS A 139 5.55 -4.83 18.73
N GLY A 140 6.86 -4.65 18.77
CA GLY A 140 7.86 -5.70 19.03
C GLY A 140 8.19 -6.56 17.82
N SER A 141 7.43 -6.50 16.72
CA SER A 141 7.71 -7.26 15.49
C SER A 141 8.92 -6.68 14.75
N ILE A 142 9.56 -7.52 13.93
CA ILE A 142 10.55 -7.06 12.94
C ILE A 142 9.81 -6.24 11.88
N PHE A 143 10.42 -5.14 11.42
CA PHE A 143 9.90 -4.36 10.31
C PHE A 143 9.68 -5.23 9.08
N LYS A 144 8.51 -5.11 8.45
CA LYS A 144 8.17 -5.74 7.17
C LYS A 144 7.42 -4.75 6.29
N ASP A 145 7.92 -4.53 5.09
CA ASP A 145 7.27 -3.61 4.15
C ASP A 145 5.89 -4.11 3.70
N ILE A 146 5.71 -5.43 3.65
CA ILE A 146 4.41 -6.05 3.34
C ILE A 146 3.34 -5.68 4.38
N ASP A 147 3.68 -5.52 5.65
CA ASP A 147 2.73 -5.16 6.70
C ASP A 147 2.25 -3.71 6.54
N ARG A 148 3.13 -2.81 6.10
CA ARG A 148 2.76 -1.44 5.69
C ARG A 148 1.77 -1.45 4.54
N THR A 149 2.07 -2.23 3.49
CA THR A 149 1.22 -2.34 2.30
C THR A 149 -0.15 -2.94 2.63
N ARG A 150 -0.19 -3.97 3.47
CA ARG A 150 -1.44 -4.58 3.95
C ARG A 150 -2.24 -3.58 4.78
N THR A 151 -1.63 -2.94 5.75
CA THR A 151 -2.28 -1.91 6.59
C THR A 151 -2.89 -0.81 5.73
N TYR A 152 -2.14 -0.26 4.78
CA TYR A 152 -2.65 0.76 3.86
C TYR A 152 -3.87 0.27 3.08
N ARG A 153 -3.81 -0.95 2.52
CA ARG A 153 -4.90 -1.54 1.75
C ARG A 153 -6.16 -1.73 2.60
N TYR A 154 -6.05 -2.38 3.76
CA TYR A 154 -7.21 -2.67 4.61
C TYR A 154 -7.84 -1.40 5.18
N LEU A 155 -7.05 -0.43 5.62
CA LEU A 155 -7.58 0.88 6.03
C LEU A 155 -8.27 1.63 4.89
N SER A 156 -7.79 1.49 3.65
CA SER A 156 -8.41 2.08 2.47
C SER A 156 -9.72 1.39 2.10
N GLU A 157 -9.81 0.07 2.26
CA GLU A 157 -11.01 -0.75 2.00
C GLU A 157 -12.19 -0.40 2.93
N LEU A 158 -11.94 0.16 4.12
CA LEU A 158 -12.99 0.67 5.00
C LEU A 158 -13.80 1.81 4.37
N LYS A 159 -13.26 2.49 3.34
CA LYS A 159 -13.88 3.62 2.63
C LYS A 159 -14.28 4.81 3.53
N THR A 160 -13.93 4.73 4.81
CA THR A 160 -14.22 5.75 5.84
C THR A 160 -13.14 6.81 5.89
N PHE A 161 -11.92 6.48 5.47
CA PHE A 161 -10.77 7.37 5.44
C PHE A 161 -10.38 7.78 4.02
N LYS A 162 -9.72 8.94 3.90
CA LYS A 162 -8.98 9.34 2.72
C LYS A 162 -7.55 8.85 2.89
N TYR A 163 -6.94 8.34 1.88
CA TYR A 163 -5.51 8.05 1.79
C TYR A 163 -4.79 7.88 3.15
N PRO A 164 -4.84 6.70 3.80
CA PRO A 164 -4.08 6.46 5.00
C PRO A 164 -2.59 6.77 4.76
N ASN A 165 -1.96 7.51 5.66
CA ASN A 165 -0.54 7.82 5.56
C ASN A 165 0.21 7.12 6.69
N ILE A 166 1.23 6.32 6.33
CA ILE A 166 2.01 5.53 7.28
C ILE A 166 3.46 6.00 7.20
N ILE A 167 3.94 6.60 8.28
CA ILE A 167 5.30 7.15 8.41
C ILE A 167 6.02 6.38 9.52
N TYR A 168 7.25 5.96 9.24
CA TYR A 168 8.13 5.40 10.25
C TYR A 168 9.15 6.44 10.66
N GLU A 169 9.31 6.59 11.97
CA GLU A 169 10.32 7.44 12.59
C GLU A 169 11.35 6.56 13.28
N GLU A 170 12.64 6.80 12.99
CA GLU A 170 13.72 6.10 13.65
C GLU A 170 13.93 6.66 15.05
N ASN A 171 14.17 5.77 16.01
CA ASN A 171 14.58 6.18 17.35
C ASN A 171 16.11 6.34 17.37
N GLU A 172 16.59 7.48 17.83
CA GLU A 172 18.00 7.90 17.68
C GLU A 172 19.02 6.94 18.32
N ASN A 173 18.65 6.19 19.36
CA ASN A 173 19.59 5.40 20.15
C ASN A 173 19.49 3.89 19.93
N ASP A 174 18.55 3.42 19.12
CA ASP A 174 18.37 1.99 18.91
C ASP A 174 17.90 1.67 17.47
N THR A 175 17.89 0.37 17.12
CA THR A 175 17.41 -0.07 15.81
C THR A 175 15.91 -0.33 15.85
N THR A 176 15.15 0.67 16.30
CA THR A 176 13.70 0.58 16.38
C THR A 176 13.00 1.71 15.62
N LEU A 177 11.78 1.43 15.19
CA LEU A 177 10.91 2.34 14.46
C LEU A 177 9.63 2.58 15.24
N THR A 178 9.20 3.82 15.29
CA THR A 178 7.85 4.20 15.68
C THR A 178 7.01 4.33 14.43
N ALA A 179 5.93 3.55 14.32
CA ALA A 179 5.01 3.60 13.19
C ALA A 179 3.86 4.57 13.49
N ASN A 180 3.79 5.67 12.75
CA ASN A 180 2.73 6.67 12.86
C ASN A 180 1.75 6.52 11.69
N ILE A 181 0.49 6.22 11.98
CA ILE A 181 -0.59 6.01 11.02
C ILE A 181 -1.56 7.16 11.11
N TYR A 182 -1.61 8.01 10.08
CA TYR A 182 -2.47 9.19 10.02
C TYR A 182 -3.69 8.89 9.17
N LEU A 183 -4.89 9.04 9.76
CA LEU A 183 -6.17 8.77 9.11
C LEU A 183 -6.95 10.07 8.98
N ILE A 184 -7.34 10.41 7.74
CA ILE A 184 -8.17 11.57 7.44
C ILE A 184 -9.61 11.09 7.20
N PRO A 185 -10.55 11.34 8.12
CA PRO A 185 -11.93 10.91 7.95
C PRO A 185 -12.60 11.57 6.75
N ARG A 186 -13.40 10.80 6.01
CA ARG A 186 -14.34 11.33 5.01
C ARG A 186 -15.57 11.90 5.71
N LYS A 187 -16.35 12.72 5.01
CA LYS A 187 -17.65 13.21 5.50
C LYS A 187 -18.56 12.02 5.82
N LYS A 188 -19.31 12.11 6.93
CA LYS A 188 -20.21 11.04 7.38
C LYS A 188 -21.26 10.69 6.32
N TYR A 189 -21.81 11.68 5.65
CA TYR A 189 -22.81 11.51 4.60
C TYR A 189 -22.24 11.95 3.26
N ALA A 190 -22.55 11.20 2.20
CA ALA A 190 -22.29 11.58 0.82
C ALA A 190 -23.46 11.13 -0.06
N LEU A 191 -23.87 11.97 -0.97
CA LEU A 191 -24.86 11.69 -2.00
C LEU A 191 -24.14 11.78 -3.35
N ILE A 192 -24.26 10.73 -4.15
CA ILE A 192 -23.62 10.62 -5.46
C ILE A 192 -24.70 10.45 -6.51
N TYR A 193 -24.61 11.23 -7.57
CA TYR A 193 -25.43 11.11 -8.77
C TYR A 193 -24.53 10.75 -9.94
N ASN A 194 -24.91 9.73 -10.72
CA ASN A 194 -24.26 9.41 -11.97
C ASN A 194 -25.30 9.41 -13.09
N PHE A 195 -24.89 9.88 -14.24
CA PHE A 195 -25.65 9.83 -15.48
C PHE A 195 -24.76 9.22 -16.55
N ASP A 196 -25.21 8.12 -17.15
CA ASP A 196 -24.46 7.39 -18.17
C ASP A 196 -25.27 7.32 -19.45
N VAL A 197 -24.59 7.49 -20.58
CA VAL A 197 -25.12 7.26 -21.92
C VAL A 197 -24.40 6.06 -22.49
N THR A 198 -25.15 5.05 -22.90
CA THR A 198 -24.61 3.82 -23.46
C THR A 198 -25.12 3.59 -24.89
N GLN A 199 -24.28 3.03 -25.73
CA GLN A 199 -24.62 2.59 -27.07
C GLN A 199 -24.02 1.20 -27.30
N SER A 200 -24.78 0.28 -27.90
CA SER A 200 -24.31 -1.04 -28.22
C SER A 200 -24.88 -1.52 -29.56
N ASN A 201 -24.43 -2.67 -30.02
CA ASN A 201 -24.97 -3.30 -31.26
C ASN A 201 -26.45 -3.71 -31.12
N ILE A 202 -26.92 -3.93 -29.88
CA ILE A 202 -28.31 -4.35 -29.56
C ILE A 202 -29.19 -3.13 -29.25
N GLN A 203 -28.61 -2.08 -28.65
CA GLN A 203 -29.30 -0.85 -28.25
C GLN A 203 -28.84 0.32 -29.09
N SER A 204 -29.77 1.11 -29.60
CA SER A 204 -29.44 2.32 -30.36
C SER A 204 -28.82 3.37 -29.44
N ILE A 205 -29.52 3.73 -28.37
CA ILE A 205 -29.07 4.65 -27.31
C ILE A 205 -29.76 4.21 -26.02
N GLY A 206 -28.99 4.14 -24.93
CA GLY A 206 -29.48 3.91 -23.59
C GLY A 206 -29.03 5.02 -22.64
N PHE A 207 -29.90 5.37 -21.70
CA PHE A 207 -29.64 6.34 -20.63
C PHE A 207 -29.79 5.64 -19.31
N SER A 208 -28.79 5.79 -18.43
CA SER A 208 -28.86 5.31 -17.06
C SER A 208 -28.68 6.48 -16.10
N PHE A 209 -29.52 6.52 -15.10
CA PHE A 209 -29.38 7.44 -13.98
C PHE A 209 -29.25 6.63 -12.69
N SER A 210 -28.24 6.93 -11.88
CA SER A 210 -28.09 6.32 -10.58
C SER A 210 -27.88 7.36 -9.48
N THR A 211 -28.44 7.06 -8.31
CA THR A 211 -28.21 7.83 -7.09
C THR A 211 -27.79 6.90 -5.98
N SER A 212 -26.74 7.28 -5.23
CA SER A 212 -26.22 6.52 -4.10
C SER A 212 -26.13 7.40 -2.86
N LEU A 213 -26.73 6.96 -1.76
CA LEU A 213 -26.56 7.53 -0.43
C LEU A 213 -25.53 6.72 0.33
N ILE A 214 -24.45 7.36 0.76
CA ILE A 214 -23.38 6.75 1.53
C ILE A 214 -23.40 7.30 2.96
N ILE A 215 -23.44 6.42 3.95
CA ILE A 215 -23.38 6.76 5.37
C ILE A 215 -22.19 6.02 5.98
N ARG A 216 -21.25 6.74 6.63
CA ARG A 216 -20.02 6.19 7.19
C ARG A 216 -20.03 6.22 8.71
N ASN A 217 -19.43 5.18 9.31
CA ASN A 217 -19.21 5.10 10.76
C ASN A 217 -20.49 5.26 11.58
N ILE A 218 -21.53 4.50 11.24
CA ILE A 218 -22.84 4.56 11.91
C ILE A 218 -22.72 4.04 13.35
N PHE A 219 -22.07 2.87 13.51
CA PHE A 219 -21.92 2.16 14.80
C PHE A 219 -20.53 2.29 15.40
N ARG A 220 -19.74 3.28 14.96
CA ARG A 220 -18.35 3.50 15.40
C ARG A 220 -17.37 2.40 15.00
N GLY A 221 -17.75 1.53 14.06
CA GLY A 221 -16.94 0.41 13.55
C GLY A 221 -16.15 0.74 12.27
N ALA A 222 -16.09 2.04 11.87
CA ALA A 222 -15.52 2.49 10.61
C ALA A 222 -16.19 1.90 9.36
N GLU A 223 -17.41 1.36 9.51
CA GLU A 223 -18.21 0.76 8.44
C GLU A 223 -18.76 1.82 7.48
N THR A 224 -19.05 1.38 6.25
CA THR A 224 -19.70 2.20 5.22
C THR A 224 -20.96 1.48 4.74
N LEU A 225 -22.11 2.14 4.91
CA LEU A 225 -23.38 1.72 4.33
C LEU A 225 -23.62 2.52 3.05
N GLU A 226 -23.93 1.82 1.97
CA GLU A 226 -24.30 2.42 0.68
C GLU A 226 -25.66 1.89 0.23
N ALA A 227 -26.58 2.79 -0.06
CA ALA A 227 -27.86 2.47 -0.66
C ALA A 227 -27.94 3.16 -2.03
N SER A 228 -28.16 2.38 -3.09
CA SER A 228 -28.18 2.89 -4.47
C SER A 228 -29.50 2.53 -5.16
N ALA A 229 -29.97 3.47 -5.97
CA ALA A 229 -31.08 3.26 -6.91
C ALA A 229 -30.59 3.56 -8.34
N ILE A 230 -30.94 2.66 -9.28
CA ILE A 230 -30.56 2.78 -10.68
C ILE A 230 -31.81 2.67 -11.54
N GLY A 231 -32.00 3.61 -12.45
CA GLY A 231 -33.00 3.56 -13.51
C GLY A 231 -32.33 3.57 -14.88
N THR A 232 -32.78 2.70 -15.77
CA THR A 232 -32.25 2.62 -17.15
C THR A 232 -33.38 2.67 -18.14
N ILE A 233 -33.25 3.49 -19.18
CA ILE A 233 -34.15 3.57 -20.32
C ILE A 233 -33.32 3.32 -21.57
N ALA A 234 -33.70 2.34 -22.38
CA ALA A 234 -33.01 2.00 -23.62
C ALA A 234 -33.99 1.68 -24.75
N ALA A 235 -33.67 2.15 -25.96
CA ALA A 235 -34.39 1.77 -27.17
C ALA A 235 -33.70 0.55 -27.81
N SER A 236 -34.47 -0.54 -28.04
CA SER A 236 -33.97 -1.72 -28.75
C SER A 236 -33.96 -1.48 -30.26
N LYS A 237 -32.95 -2.01 -30.98
CA LYS A 237 -32.90 -1.99 -32.45
C LYS A 237 -33.84 -3.02 -33.07
N ASP A 238 -34.28 -4.04 -32.36
CA ASP A 238 -35.06 -5.17 -32.88
C ASP A 238 -36.56 -4.90 -33.02
N GLY A 239 -37.01 -3.67 -32.74
CA GLY A 239 -38.42 -3.31 -32.85
C GLY A 239 -38.92 -2.97 -34.28
N ALA A 240 -38.05 -2.99 -35.31
CA ALA A 240 -38.39 -2.41 -36.61
C ALA A 240 -38.54 -3.41 -37.79
N ASN A 241 -38.37 -4.72 -37.56
CA ASN A 241 -38.44 -5.70 -38.68
C ASN A 241 -39.37 -6.90 -38.39
N ASN A 242 -40.61 -6.63 -37.97
CA ASN A 242 -41.69 -7.60 -38.14
C ASN A 242 -42.58 -7.18 -39.34
N GLU A 243 -42.01 -7.13 -40.52
CA GLU A 243 -42.80 -7.31 -41.74
C GLU A 243 -42.97 -8.81 -41.90
N TYR A 244 -44.17 -9.32 -41.58
CA TYR A 244 -44.60 -10.63 -42.02
C TYR A 244 -44.84 -10.53 -43.55
N PRO A 245 -44.15 -11.36 -44.37
CA PRO A 245 -44.57 -11.50 -45.74
C PRO A 245 -45.88 -12.34 -45.75
N PHE A 246 -46.91 -11.78 -46.32
CA PHE A 246 -48.11 -12.51 -46.70
C PHE A 246 -47.81 -13.47 -47.86
#